data_c53e88766569414aa491a33eb1692692
#
_entry.id   c53e88766569414aa491a33eb1692692
#
_cell.length_a   1.000
_cell.length_b   1.000
_cell.length_c   1.000
_cell.angle_alpha   90.00
_cell.angle_beta   90.00
_cell.angle_gamma   90.00
#
_symmetry.space_group_name_H-M   'P 1'
#
loop_
_entity.id
_entity.type
_entity.pdbx_description
1 polymer ?
#
loop_
_entity_poly.entity_id
_entity_poly.type
_entity_poly.pdbx_seq_one_letter_code
_entity_poly.pdbx_strand_id
1 'polypeptide(L)'
;PMLFISSLFKVPTLIQEQNSLPGISNKLLSRYADYISVAYEKMDKYFPVNKIYLTGNPIRESITKNINISHYKKTNNITDDILVLTVLGGSLGAERINRVIEDNIEFIKSKNVFLIWQCGSLYFENYKHFNSDFIKIIDFIDDIDSVYQISDIIIARSGALTLSELAVVGKPSILIPSPNVAENHQFLNAKTIEEKDACICIEEKDLELIFKNKLDLLINDENLRKELSRNISRMGLPKASSDIVEIIKKHFNDEL
;
A
#
# COMPACT_ATOMS: atom_id res chain seq x y z
N PRO A 1 21.94 -10.60 -14.69
CA PRO A 1 23.36 -10.93 -14.97
C PRO A 1 24.22 -10.98 -13.73
N MET A 2 24.22 -9.92 -12.87
CA MET A 2 25.10 -9.84 -11.68
C MET A 2 24.92 -11.05 -10.74
N LEU A 3 23.70 -11.32 -10.28
CA LEU A 3 23.43 -12.42 -9.34
C LEU A 3 23.90 -13.79 -9.90
N PHE A 4 23.67 -14.07 -11.18
CA PHE A 4 24.15 -15.30 -11.82
C PHE A 4 25.69 -15.40 -11.79
N ILE A 5 26.39 -14.31 -12.09
CA ILE A 5 27.85 -14.27 -12.03
C ILE A 5 28.32 -14.41 -10.58
N SER A 6 27.70 -13.72 -9.63
CA SER A 6 28.03 -13.86 -8.20
C SER A 6 27.92 -15.31 -7.73
N SER A 7 26.86 -16.03 -8.16
CA SER A 7 26.70 -17.45 -7.82
C SER A 7 27.83 -18.34 -8.38
N LEU A 8 28.35 -18.04 -9.60
CA LEU A 8 29.48 -18.77 -10.16
C LEU A 8 30.77 -18.56 -9.36
N PHE A 9 30.97 -17.38 -8.79
CA PHE A 9 32.10 -17.05 -7.94
C PHE A 9 31.84 -17.38 -6.45
N LYS A 10 30.74 -18.07 -6.15
CA LYS A 10 30.33 -18.43 -4.78
C LYS A 10 30.18 -17.23 -3.83
N VAL A 11 29.91 -16.05 -4.37
CA VAL A 11 29.55 -14.89 -3.57
C VAL A 11 28.12 -15.09 -3.08
N PRO A 12 27.85 -15.07 -1.76
CA PRO A 12 26.52 -15.25 -1.21
C PRO A 12 25.52 -14.24 -1.78
N THR A 13 24.30 -14.71 -2.08
CA THR A 13 23.29 -13.92 -2.78
C THR A 13 21.94 -13.98 -2.10
N LEU A 14 21.28 -12.84 -2.01
CA LEU A 14 19.89 -12.72 -1.57
C LEU A 14 19.06 -11.97 -2.62
N ILE A 15 17.89 -12.47 -2.94
CA ILE A 15 16.89 -11.77 -3.74
C ILE A 15 15.66 -11.46 -2.88
N GLN A 16 14.97 -10.37 -3.22
CA GLN A 16 13.69 -10.03 -2.61
C GLN A 16 12.59 -10.00 -3.66
N GLU A 17 11.45 -10.63 -3.34
CA GLU A 17 10.23 -10.55 -4.13
C GLU A 17 9.17 -9.75 -3.38
N GLN A 18 8.76 -8.65 -3.98
CA GLN A 18 7.85 -7.69 -3.37
C GLN A 18 6.38 -7.98 -3.63
N ASN A 19 6.08 -8.71 -4.70
CA ASN A 19 4.73 -8.92 -5.21
C ASN A 19 4.20 -10.31 -4.88
N SER A 20 2.88 -10.48 -4.91
CA SER A 20 2.21 -11.78 -4.74
C SER A 20 2.44 -12.72 -5.92
N LEU A 21 2.69 -12.17 -7.13
CA LEU A 21 3.19 -12.91 -8.27
C LEU A 21 4.64 -12.51 -8.54
N PRO A 22 5.60 -13.45 -8.47
CA PRO A 22 6.99 -13.13 -8.69
C PRO A 22 7.29 -12.70 -10.12
N GLY A 23 8.15 -11.69 -10.26
CA GLY A 23 8.68 -11.29 -11.56
C GLY A 23 9.52 -12.40 -12.22
N ILE A 24 9.56 -12.39 -13.55
CA ILE A 24 10.30 -13.41 -14.36
C ILE A 24 11.75 -13.49 -13.94
N SER A 25 12.41 -12.36 -13.69
CA SER A 25 13.81 -12.33 -13.27
C SER A 25 14.04 -13.06 -11.95
N ASN A 26 13.18 -12.83 -10.94
CA ASN A 26 13.28 -13.49 -9.66
C ASN A 26 13.02 -15.00 -9.78
N LYS A 27 12.02 -15.41 -10.59
CA LYS A 27 11.76 -16.83 -10.88
C LYS A 27 12.99 -17.53 -11.49
N LEU A 28 13.61 -16.91 -12.50
CA LEU A 28 14.79 -17.48 -13.16
C LEU A 28 16.02 -17.53 -12.24
N LEU A 29 16.24 -16.47 -11.46
CA LEU A 29 17.40 -16.32 -10.60
C LEU A 29 17.29 -17.06 -9.28
N SER A 30 16.09 -17.47 -8.86
CA SER A 30 15.84 -18.18 -7.60
C SER A 30 16.65 -19.48 -7.46
N ARG A 31 16.95 -20.14 -8.57
CA ARG A 31 17.77 -21.35 -8.58
C ARG A 31 19.21 -21.10 -8.14
N TYR A 32 19.72 -19.91 -8.45
CA TYR A 32 21.09 -19.48 -8.22
C TYR A 32 21.25 -18.67 -6.94
N ALA A 33 20.18 -18.05 -6.44
CA ALA A 33 20.19 -17.33 -5.18
C ALA A 33 20.29 -18.28 -3.99
N ASP A 34 21.00 -17.87 -2.95
CA ASP A 34 21.12 -18.62 -1.70
C ASP A 34 19.90 -18.40 -0.80
N TYR A 35 19.40 -17.17 -0.76
CA TYR A 35 18.27 -16.74 0.08
C TYR A 35 17.24 -15.96 -0.73
N ILE A 36 15.95 -16.15 -0.41
CA ILE A 36 14.84 -15.51 -1.09
C ILE A 36 13.90 -14.92 -0.04
N SER A 37 13.98 -13.62 0.13
CA SER A 37 13.05 -12.85 0.95
C SER A 37 11.76 -12.60 0.16
N VAL A 38 10.62 -12.89 0.75
CA VAL A 38 9.32 -12.73 0.10
C VAL A 38 8.36 -11.91 0.97
N ALA A 39 7.44 -11.18 0.32
CA ALA A 39 6.44 -10.37 1.00
C ALA A 39 5.12 -11.11 1.27
N TYR A 40 4.87 -12.20 0.56
CA TYR A 40 3.61 -12.95 0.62
C TYR A 40 3.85 -14.42 0.94
N GLU A 41 2.86 -15.04 1.56
CA GLU A 41 2.80 -16.49 1.79
C GLU A 41 2.63 -17.26 0.48
N LYS A 42 2.78 -18.60 0.53
CA LYS A 42 2.55 -19.53 -0.59
C LYS A 42 3.45 -19.29 -1.80
N MET A 43 4.65 -18.76 -1.57
CA MET A 43 5.67 -18.54 -2.61
C MET A 43 6.46 -19.81 -2.96
N ASP A 44 6.27 -20.91 -2.24
CA ASP A 44 6.75 -22.25 -2.53
C ASP A 44 6.31 -22.80 -3.90
N LYS A 45 5.22 -22.25 -4.45
CA LYS A 45 4.78 -22.54 -5.83
C LYS A 45 5.74 -22.03 -6.91
N TYR A 46 6.59 -21.08 -6.57
CA TYR A 46 7.46 -20.37 -7.51
C TYR A 46 8.93 -20.50 -7.19
N PHE A 47 9.28 -20.73 -5.92
CA PHE A 47 10.63 -20.70 -5.41
C PHE A 47 10.97 -21.98 -4.63
N PRO A 48 12.25 -22.39 -4.57
CA PRO A 48 12.68 -23.50 -3.73
C PRO A 48 12.36 -23.23 -2.25
N VAL A 49 11.57 -24.11 -1.62
CA VAL A 49 11.02 -23.92 -0.27
C VAL A 49 12.10 -23.72 0.80
N ASN A 50 13.24 -24.39 0.67
CA ASN A 50 14.36 -24.32 1.61
C ASN A 50 15.14 -23.00 1.55
N LYS A 51 14.84 -22.11 0.60
CA LYS A 51 15.48 -20.81 0.43
C LYS A 51 14.55 -19.62 0.77
N ILE A 52 13.25 -19.88 1.02
CA ILE A 52 12.23 -18.86 1.22
C ILE A 52 12.22 -18.38 2.67
N TYR A 53 12.20 -17.05 2.83
CA TYR A 53 12.00 -16.35 4.10
C TYR A 53 10.87 -15.35 3.94
N LEU A 54 9.79 -15.52 4.70
CA LEU A 54 8.69 -14.56 4.73
C LEU A 54 9.08 -13.39 5.65
N THR A 55 9.61 -12.34 5.07
CA THR A 55 10.07 -11.14 5.80
C THR A 55 9.13 -9.95 5.62
N GLY A 56 8.37 -9.92 4.54
CA GLY A 56 7.65 -8.72 4.12
C GLY A 56 8.49 -7.82 3.22
N ASN A 57 7.92 -6.67 2.88
CA ASN A 57 8.61 -5.62 2.15
C ASN A 57 9.22 -4.60 3.12
N PRO A 58 10.47 -4.18 2.93
CA PRO A 58 11.04 -3.07 3.68
C PRO A 58 10.22 -1.80 3.49
N ILE A 59 9.60 -1.34 4.55
CA ILE A 59 8.89 -0.07 4.63
C ILE A 59 9.61 0.86 5.60
N ARG A 60 9.24 2.14 5.61
CA ARG A 60 9.84 3.10 6.53
C ARG A 60 9.49 2.75 7.98
N GLU A 61 10.45 2.79 8.88
CA GLU A 61 10.23 2.47 10.29
C GLU A 61 9.34 3.48 11.00
N SER A 62 9.32 4.73 10.53
CA SER A 62 8.52 5.82 11.10
C SER A 62 7.02 5.52 11.09
N ILE A 63 6.53 4.70 10.15
CA ILE A 63 5.12 4.34 10.02
C ILE A 63 4.56 3.58 11.25
N THR A 64 5.45 2.92 12.01
CA THR A 64 5.09 2.20 13.23
C THR A 64 5.14 3.06 14.49
N LYS A 65 5.68 4.27 14.40
CA LYS A 65 5.80 5.19 15.54
C LYS A 65 4.45 5.82 15.84
N ASN A 66 4.07 5.84 17.10
CA ASN A 66 2.90 6.57 17.53
C ASN A 66 3.11 8.06 17.35
N ILE A 67 2.22 8.71 16.62
CA ILE A 67 2.15 10.16 16.51
C ILE A 67 1.09 10.71 17.48
N ASN A 68 1.17 12.00 17.74
CA ASN A 68 0.10 12.69 18.46
C ASN A 68 -1.05 13.01 17.48
N ILE A 69 -1.96 12.04 17.29
CA ILE A 69 -3.11 12.16 16.38
C ILE A 69 -3.95 13.40 16.70
N SER A 70 -4.22 13.66 17.99
CA SER A 70 -5.02 14.82 18.42
C SER A 70 -4.35 16.13 18.04
N HIS A 71 -3.03 16.22 18.16
CA HIS A 71 -2.29 17.41 17.73
C HIS A 71 -2.39 17.63 16.22
N TYR A 72 -2.20 16.56 15.42
CA TYR A 72 -2.30 16.65 13.95
C TYR A 72 -3.71 17.06 13.50
N LYS A 73 -4.74 16.42 14.07
CA LYS A 73 -6.14 16.78 13.78
C LYS A 73 -6.42 18.25 14.11
N LYS A 74 -6.02 18.69 15.31
CA LYS A 74 -6.20 20.09 15.74
C LYS A 74 -5.49 21.08 14.82
N THR A 75 -4.26 20.81 14.41
CA THR A 75 -3.49 21.68 13.50
C THR A 75 -4.13 21.80 12.12
N ASN A 76 -4.84 20.75 11.68
CA ASN A 76 -5.53 20.72 10.39
C ASN A 76 -7.03 21.02 10.51
N ASN A 77 -7.52 21.49 11.68
CA ASN A 77 -8.94 21.80 11.96
C ASN A 77 -9.89 20.59 11.75
N ILE A 78 -9.40 19.37 12.01
CA ILE A 78 -10.19 18.15 11.90
C ILE A 78 -10.77 17.83 13.28
N THR A 79 -12.09 17.75 13.41
CA THR A 79 -12.75 17.37 14.65
C THR A 79 -12.74 15.85 14.83
N ASP A 80 -12.87 15.37 16.07
CA ASP A 80 -12.73 13.94 16.38
C ASP A 80 -13.92 13.10 15.89
N ASP A 81 -15.05 13.70 15.64
CA ASP A 81 -16.30 13.08 15.18
C ASP A 81 -16.40 12.95 13.66
N ILE A 82 -15.43 13.51 12.91
CA ILE A 82 -15.41 13.46 11.45
C ILE A 82 -14.51 12.32 10.97
N LEU A 83 -15.02 11.50 10.04
CA LEU A 83 -14.21 10.49 9.35
C LEU A 83 -13.20 11.15 8.41
N VAL A 84 -11.96 10.66 8.43
CA VAL A 84 -10.91 11.09 7.51
C VAL A 84 -10.80 10.12 6.34
N LEU A 85 -11.19 10.59 5.17
CA LEU A 85 -11.01 9.91 3.89
C LEU A 85 -9.72 10.39 3.23
N THR A 86 -8.79 9.49 3.01
CA THR A 86 -7.51 9.83 2.34
C THR A 86 -7.42 9.18 0.97
N VAL A 87 -7.06 9.97 -0.03
CA VAL A 87 -6.81 9.52 -1.40
C VAL A 87 -5.34 9.68 -1.72
N LEU A 88 -4.68 8.59 -2.07
CA LEU A 88 -3.25 8.53 -2.40
C LEU A 88 -3.07 8.31 -3.91
N GLY A 89 -2.83 9.39 -4.64
CA GLY A 89 -2.52 9.35 -6.08
C GLY A 89 -1.06 8.99 -6.39
N GLY A 90 -0.19 9.03 -5.38
CA GLY A 90 1.26 8.92 -5.58
C GLY A 90 1.89 10.26 -6.01
N SER A 91 3.23 10.32 -6.11
CA SER A 91 3.99 11.57 -6.36
C SER A 91 3.65 12.24 -7.68
N LEU A 92 3.45 11.47 -8.74
CA LEU A 92 3.07 12.00 -10.06
C LEU A 92 1.55 12.14 -10.23
N GLY A 93 0.78 11.48 -9.37
CA GLY A 93 -0.66 11.40 -9.45
C GLY A 93 -1.17 10.20 -10.26
N ALA A 94 -2.43 9.84 -10.04
CA ALA A 94 -3.12 8.77 -10.74
C ALA A 94 -4.40 9.33 -11.37
N GLU A 95 -4.35 9.61 -12.67
CA GLU A 95 -5.43 10.28 -13.41
C GLU A 95 -6.81 9.64 -13.16
N ARG A 96 -6.91 8.32 -13.25
CA ARG A 96 -8.18 7.60 -13.05
C ARG A 96 -8.71 7.72 -11.62
N ILE A 97 -7.82 7.70 -10.62
CA ILE A 97 -8.22 7.97 -9.24
C ILE A 97 -8.70 9.43 -9.11
N ASN A 98 -7.93 10.37 -9.65
CA ASN A 98 -8.31 11.78 -9.57
C ASN A 98 -9.68 12.05 -10.20
N ARG A 99 -9.95 11.50 -11.38
CA ARG A 99 -11.24 11.65 -12.07
C ARG A 99 -12.39 11.07 -11.27
N VAL A 100 -12.26 9.85 -10.73
CA VAL A 100 -13.35 9.24 -9.96
C VAL A 100 -13.63 10.00 -8.67
N ILE A 101 -12.63 10.63 -8.06
CA ILE A 101 -12.84 11.51 -6.90
C ILE A 101 -13.55 12.80 -7.32
N GLU A 102 -13.10 13.44 -8.41
CA GLU A 102 -13.75 14.63 -8.98
C GLU A 102 -15.23 14.35 -9.31
N ASP A 103 -15.52 13.28 -10.03
CA ASP A 103 -16.89 12.89 -10.41
C ASP A 103 -17.79 12.63 -9.19
N ASN A 104 -17.21 12.28 -8.06
CA ASN A 104 -17.93 12.01 -6.81
C ASN A 104 -17.76 13.12 -5.76
N ILE A 105 -17.20 14.27 -6.09
CA ILE A 105 -16.84 15.30 -5.09
C ILE A 105 -18.08 15.84 -4.34
N GLU A 106 -19.18 16.06 -5.03
CA GLU A 106 -20.43 16.55 -4.39
C GLU A 106 -21.06 15.46 -3.49
N PHE A 107 -20.93 14.19 -3.88
CA PHE A 107 -21.33 13.11 -3.01
C PHE A 107 -20.45 13.07 -1.74
N ILE A 108 -19.12 13.19 -1.86
CA ILE A 108 -18.18 13.22 -0.73
C ILE A 108 -18.50 14.39 0.19
N LYS A 109 -18.72 15.59 -0.35
CA LYS A 109 -19.15 16.78 0.42
C LYS A 109 -20.46 16.58 1.17
N SER A 110 -21.38 15.78 0.63
CA SER A 110 -22.65 15.49 1.30
C SER A 110 -22.52 14.55 2.51
N LYS A 111 -21.34 13.93 2.69
CA LYS A 111 -21.02 13.07 3.82
C LYS A 111 -20.25 13.86 4.87
N ASN A 112 -20.37 13.44 6.12
CA ASN A 112 -19.58 14.03 7.21
C ASN A 112 -18.17 13.45 7.20
N VAL A 113 -17.35 13.80 6.20
CA VAL A 113 -15.97 13.33 6.04
C VAL A 113 -15.02 14.50 5.77
N PHE A 114 -13.80 14.39 6.27
CA PHE A 114 -12.69 15.26 5.89
C PHE A 114 -11.88 14.56 4.82
N LEU A 115 -11.77 15.16 3.63
CA LEU A 115 -11.03 14.60 2.51
C LEU A 115 -9.60 15.12 2.48
N ILE A 116 -8.61 14.21 2.57
CA ILE A 116 -7.22 14.50 2.19
C ILE A 116 -6.99 13.88 0.82
N TRP A 117 -6.76 14.72 -0.19
CA TRP A 117 -6.59 14.23 -1.55
C TRP A 117 -5.21 14.61 -2.09
N GLN A 118 -4.29 13.63 -2.10
CA GLN A 118 -3.03 13.73 -2.82
C GLN A 118 -3.29 13.44 -4.30
N CYS A 119 -3.42 14.48 -5.08
CA CYS A 119 -3.67 14.36 -6.52
C CYS A 119 -2.40 14.16 -7.36
N GLY A 120 -1.24 14.41 -6.77
CA GLY A 120 0.06 14.35 -7.45
C GLY A 120 0.44 15.66 -8.15
N SER A 121 1.76 15.85 -8.31
CA SER A 121 2.32 17.10 -8.82
C SER A 121 1.83 17.48 -10.23
N LEU A 122 1.56 16.48 -11.08
CA LEU A 122 1.07 16.75 -12.45
C LEU A 122 -0.35 17.30 -12.51
N TYR A 123 -1.16 17.08 -11.47
CA TYR A 123 -2.60 17.39 -11.49
C TYR A 123 -2.99 18.44 -10.45
N PHE A 124 -2.06 18.89 -9.62
CA PHE A 124 -2.37 19.82 -8.53
C PHE A 124 -3.06 21.09 -8.98
N GLU A 125 -2.56 21.70 -10.06
CA GLU A 125 -3.16 22.92 -10.62
C GLU A 125 -4.62 22.72 -11.07
N ASN A 126 -4.95 21.51 -11.53
CA ASN A 126 -6.30 21.18 -11.99
C ASN A 126 -7.29 21.04 -10.83
N TYR A 127 -6.81 20.55 -9.65
CA TYR A 127 -7.68 20.17 -8.54
C TYR A 127 -7.61 21.11 -7.33
N LYS A 128 -6.60 21.97 -7.21
CA LYS A 128 -6.43 22.87 -6.04
C LYS A 128 -7.64 23.76 -5.74
N HIS A 129 -8.48 24.02 -6.74
CA HIS A 129 -9.70 24.84 -6.58
C HIS A 129 -10.79 24.16 -5.74
N PHE A 130 -10.70 22.84 -5.48
CA PHE A 130 -11.58 22.13 -4.56
C PHE A 130 -11.21 22.30 -3.08
N ASN A 131 -10.08 22.94 -2.75
CA ASN A 131 -9.73 23.20 -1.35
C ASN A 131 -10.85 23.93 -0.61
N SER A 132 -11.16 23.44 0.58
CA SER A 132 -12.19 24.02 1.47
C SER A 132 -11.88 23.61 2.92
N ASP A 133 -12.75 23.99 3.86
CA ASP A 133 -12.62 23.62 5.27
C ASP A 133 -12.64 22.09 5.51
N PHE A 134 -13.24 21.32 4.60
CA PHE A 134 -13.38 19.87 4.70
C PHE A 134 -12.61 19.10 3.61
N ILE A 135 -11.95 19.79 2.70
CA ILE A 135 -11.18 19.17 1.61
C ILE A 135 -9.80 19.80 1.54
N LYS A 136 -8.78 18.99 1.71
CA LYS A 136 -7.39 19.36 1.58
C LYS A 136 -6.78 18.70 0.36
N ILE A 137 -6.49 19.51 -0.68
CA ILE A 137 -5.81 19.05 -1.89
C ILE A 137 -4.31 19.25 -1.72
N ILE A 138 -3.54 18.21 -2.02
CA ILE A 138 -2.08 18.20 -1.82
C ILE A 138 -1.45 17.58 -3.06
N ASP A 139 -0.37 18.15 -3.55
CA ASP A 139 0.46 17.60 -4.62
C ASP A 139 1.30 16.43 -4.11
N PHE A 140 1.92 16.60 -2.92
CA PHE A 140 2.73 15.58 -2.28
C PHE A 140 2.54 15.62 -0.75
N ILE A 141 2.53 14.46 -0.11
CA ILE A 141 2.42 14.32 1.35
C ILE A 141 3.82 14.03 1.91
N ASP A 142 4.42 15.02 2.58
CA ASP A 142 5.72 14.87 3.23
C ASP A 142 5.62 13.98 4.48
N ASP A 143 4.59 14.22 5.31
CA ASP A 143 4.32 13.45 6.54
C ASP A 143 3.21 12.42 6.30
N ILE A 144 3.53 11.42 5.49
CA ILE A 144 2.58 10.34 5.17
C ILE A 144 2.26 9.48 6.41
N ASP A 145 3.18 9.39 7.36
CA ASP A 145 3.02 8.59 8.57
C ASP A 145 1.87 9.13 9.42
N SER A 146 1.81 10.45 9.58
CA SER A 146 0.71 11.12 10.27
C SER A 146 -0.60 10.95 9.50
N VAL A 147 -0.58 11.11 8.18
CA VAL A 147 -1.77 10.95 7.34
C VAL A 147 -2.31 9.52 7.43
N TYR A 148 -1.47 8.52 7.38
CA TYR A 148 -1.92 7.13 7.58
C TYR A 148 -2.61 6.94 8.93
N GLN A 149 -2.03 7.46 10.01
CA GLN A 149 -2.58 7.24 11.35
C GLN A 149 -3.93 7.91 11.58
N ILE A 150 -4.15 9.13 11.04
CA ILE A 150 -5.42 9.85 11.17
C ILE A 150 -6.51 9.35 10.22
N SER A 151 -6.15 8.62 9.14
CA SER A 151 -7.10 8.15 8.14
C SER A 151 -8.01 7.07 8.70
N ASP A 152 -9.29 7.15 8.36
CA ASP A 152 -10.28 6.11 8.66
C ASP A 152 -10.55 5.22 7.44
N ILE A 153 -10.42 5.79 6.23
CA ILE A 153 -10.57 5.08 4.95
C ILE A 153 -9.48 5.58 4.00
N ILE A 154 -8.85 4.66 3.28
CA ILE A 154 -7.81 5.01 2.31
C ILE A 154 -8.18 4.51 0.92
N ILE A 155 -8.05 5.38 -0.08
CA ILE A 155 -8.17 5.02 -1.49
C ILE A 155 -6.78 5.13 -2.12
N ALA A 156 -6.29 4.05 -2.73
CA ALA A 156 -4.94 4.02 -3.27
C ALA A 156 -4.78 3.07 -4.45
N ARG A 157 -3.63 3.17 -5.14
CA ARG A 157 -3.12 2.11 -5.99
C ARG A 157 -2.64 0.92 -5.15
N SER A 158 -2.58 -0.26 -5.75
CA SER A 158 -2.15 -1.51 -5.10
C SER A 158 -0.68 -1.84 -5.39
N GLY A 159 0.19 -0.83 -5.32
CA GLY A 159 1.64 -1.04 -5.36
C GLY A 159 2.12 -1.84 -4.15
N ALA A 160 3.16 -2.65 -4.33
CA ALA A 160 3.65 -3.57 -3.29
C ALA A 160 3.97 -2.88 -1.96
N LEU A 161 4.66 -1.72 -2.01
CA LEU A 161 5.00 -0.97 -0.79
C LEU A 161 3.76 -0.34 -0.14
N THR A 162 2.86 0.25 -0.92
CA THR A 162 1.60 0.82 -0.41
C THR A 162 0.79 -0.24 0.35
N LEU A 163 0.68 -1.45 -0.21
CA LEU A 163 -0.05 -2.54 0.46
C LEU A 163 0.65 -2.98 1.75
N SER A 164 1.97 -3.04 1.76
CA SER A 164 2.73 -3.37 2.97
C SER A 164 2.58 -2.29 4.05
N GLU A 165 2.57 -1.02 3.67
CA GLU A 165 2.30 0.10 4.57
C GLU A 165 0.87 0.03 5.12
N LEU A 166 -0.14 -0.17 4.26
CA LEU A 166 -1.55 -0.33 4.67
C LEU A 166 -1.75 -1.49 5.63
N ALA A 167 -1.05 -2.62 5.40
CA ALA A 167 -1.11 -3.77 6.28
C ALA A 167 -0.53 -3.47 7.67
N VAL A 168 0.59 -2.73 7.73
CA VAL A 168 1.21 -2.37 9.01
C VAL A 168 0.39 -1.33 9.77
N VAL A 169 -0.20 -0.34 9.09
CA VAL A 169 -1.05 0.67 9.76
C VAL A 169 -2.47 0.17 10.01
N GLY A 170 -2.87 -0.95 9.42
CA GLY A 170 -4.17 -1.58 9.64
C GLY A 170 -5.34 -0.75 9.16
N LYS A 171 -5.24 -0.07 8.02
CA LYS A 171 -6.29 0.83 7.54
C LYS A 171 -7.19 0.19 6.48
N PRO A 172 -8.53 0.28 6.64
CA PRO A 172 -9.46 -0.19 5.63
C PRO A 172 -9.29 0.61 4.34
N SER A 173 -9.32 -0.08 3.20
CA SER A 173 -8.98 0.57 1.94
C SER A 173 -9.85 0.14 0.76
N ILE A 174 -10.03 1.07 -0.18
CA ILE A 174 -10.43 0.80 -1.57
C ILE A 174 -9.17 0.84 -2.41
N LEU A 175 -8.83 -0.31 -3.00
CA LEU A 175 -7.69 -0.46 -3.87
C LEU A 175 -8.11 -0.40 -5.34
N ILE A 176 -7.47 0.50 -6.09
CA ILE A 176 -7.72 0.69 -7.51
C ILE A 176 -6.44 0.33 -8.26
N PRO A 177 -6.28 -0.95 -8.68
CA PRO A 177 -5.08 -1.39 -9.39
C PRO A 177 -4.92 -0.67 -10.72
N SER A 178 -3.67 -0.27 -11.04
CA SER A 178 -3.36 0.25 -12.36
C SER A 178 -3.27 -0.91 -13.37
N PRO A 179 -3.97 -0.83 -14.52
CA PRO A 179 -3.84 -1.85 -15.56
C PRO A 179 -2.54 -1.72 -16.37
N ASN A 180 -1.86 -0.58 -16.27
CA ASN A 180 -0.68 -0.23 -17.08
C ASN A 180 0.64 -0.59 -16.39
N VAL A 181 0.68 -1.73 -15.68
CA VAL A 181 1.89 -2.23 -15.01
C VAL A 181 2.28 -3.61 -15.53
N ALA A 182 3.60 -3.90 -15.50
CA ALA A 182 4.11 -5.18 -15.96
C ALA A 182 3.39 -6.36 -15.26
N GLU A 183 3.07 -7.41 -16.01
CA GLU A 183 2.45 -8.65 -15.53
C GLU A 183 1.19 -8.45 -14.64
N ASN A 184 0.52 -7.30 -14.76
CA ASN A 184 -0.68 -6.96 -13.98
C ASN A 184 -0.50 -7.09 -12.46
N HIS A 185 0.72 -6.84 -11.95
CA HIS A 185 1.08 -7.03 -10.54
C HIS A 185 0.13 -6.34 -9.56
N GLN A 186 -0.30 -5.10 -9.86
CA GLN A 186 -1.17 -4.38 -8.95
C GLN A 186 -2.51 -5.08 -8.76
N PHE A 187 -3.10 -5.59 -9.83
CA PHE A 187 -4.36 -6.33 -9.74
C PHE A 187 -4.19 -7.61 -8.91
N LEU A 188 -3.15 -8.38 -9.17
CA LEU A 188 -2.89 -9.62 -8.44
C LEU A 188 -2.59 -9.36 -6.95
N ASN A 189 -1.84 -8.32 -6.65
CA ASN A 189 -1.59 -7.87 -5.28
C ASN A 189 -2.91 -7.51 -4.57
N ALA A 190 -3.77 -6.68 -5.20
CA ALA A 190 -5.06 -6.30 -4.63
C ALA A 190 -5.97 -7.52 -4.41
N LYS A 191 -6.03 -8.44 -5.37
CA LYS A 191 -6.83 -9.66 -5.25
C LYS A 191 -6.36 -10.55 -4.10
N THR A 192 -5.05 -10.69 -3.90
CA THR A 192 -4.49 -11.45 -2.76
C THR A 192 -4.94 -10.88 -1.40
N ILE A 193 -5.12 -9.56 -1.31
CA ILE A 193 -5.60 -8.88 -0.12
C ILE A 193 -7.14 -9.04 0.00
N GLU A 194 -7.86 -8.89 -1.11
CA GLU A 194 -9.32 -9.02 -1.16
C GLU A 194 -9.79 -10.44 -0.82
N GLU A 195 -9.09 -11.48 -1.28
CA GLU A 195 -9.37 -12.89 -0.93
C GLU A 195 -9.28 -13.19 0.58
N LYS A 196 -8.67 -12.30 1.36
CA LYS A 196 -8.61 -12.37 2.83
C LYS A 196 -9.60 -11.42 3.50
N ASP A 197 -10.57 -10.87 2.76
CA ASP A 197 -11.53 -9.86 3.23
C ASP A 197 -10.83 -8.68 3.91
N ALA A 198 -9.70 -8.22 3.32
CA ALA A 198 -8.84 -7.20 3.92
C ALA A 198 -8.83 -5.86 3.17
N CYS A 199 -9.53 -5.77 2.03
CA CYS A 199 -9.75 -4.54 1.28
C CYS A 199 -10.98 -4.69 0.37
N ILE A 200 -11.38 -3.57 -0.25
CA ILE A 200 -12.28 -3.56 -1.40
C ILE A 200 -11.42 -3.29 -2.64
N CYS A 201 -11.44 -4.20 -3.62
CA CYS A 201 -10.74 -4.01 -4.89
C CYS A 201 -11.72 -3.56 -5.98
N ILE A 202 -11.40 -2.47 -6.69
CA ILE A 202 -12.19 -1.98 -7.82
C ILE A 202 -11.26 -1.80 -9.02
N GLU A 203 -11.52 -2.52 -10.10
CA GLU A 203 -10.80 -2.32 -11.36
C GLU A 203 -11.20 -0.99 -12.01
N GLU A 204 -10.28 -0.36 -12.75
CA GLU A 204 -10.55 0.94 -13.38
C GLU A 204 -11.78 0.94 -14.30
N LYS A 205 -12.07 -0.19 -14.96
CA LYS A 205 -13.23 -0.32 -15.86
C LYS A 205 -14.58 -0.28 -15.14
N ASP A 206 -14.59 -0.57 -13.83
CA ASP A 206 -15.80 -0.68 -13.02
C ASP A 206 -16.03 0.56 -12.12
N LEU A 207 -15.10 1.53 -12.14
CA LEU A 207 -15.12 2.70 -11.24
C LEU A 207 -16.43 3.48 -11.34
N GLU A 208 -16.88 3.82 -12.54
CA GLU A 208 -18.09 4.62 -12.74
C GLU A 208 -19.35 3.89 -12.24
N LEU A 209 -19.31 2.56 -12.23
CA LEU A 209 -20.47 1.74 -11.88
C LEU A 209 -20.59 1.52 -10.37
N ILE A 210 -19.47 1.22 -9.68
CA ILE A 210 -19.56 0.68 -8.32
C ILE A 210 -18.82 1.53 -7.27
N PHE A 211 -17.93 2.46 -7.65
CA PHE A 211 -17.10 3.21 -6.71
C PHE A 211 -17.92 3.94 -5.65
N LYS A 212 -18.92 4.73 -6.08
CA LYS A 212 -19.78 5.49 -5.18
C LYS A 212 -20.45 4.61 -4.13
N ASN A 213 -21.01 3.48 -4.56
CA ASN A 213 -21.71 2.54 -3.66
C ASN A 213 -20.73 1.90 -2.66
N LYS A 214 -19.51 1.54 -3.09
CA LYS A 214 -18.48 0.97 -2.23
C LYS A 214 -17.92 1.98 -1.23
N LEU A 215 -17.74 3.21 -1.66
CA LEU A 215 -17.33 4.29 -0.77
C LEU A 215 -18.44 4.60 0.26
N ASP A 216 -19.70 4.69 -0.18
CA ASP A 216 -20.83 4.92 0.70
C ASP A 216 -20.97 3.82 1.77
N LEU A 217 -20.77 2.57 1.36
CA LEU A 217 -20.76 1.43 2.27
C LEU A 217 -19.69 1.59 3.34
N LEU A 218 -18.43 1.91 2.95
CA LEU A 218 -17.34 2.11 3.91
C LEU A 218 -17.57 3.31 4.84
N ILE A 219 -18.16 4.39 4.36
CA ILE A 219 -18.46 5.56 5.19
C ILE A 219 -19.50 5.21 6.26
N ASN A 220 -20.55 4.47 5.90
CA ASN A 220 -21.70 4.23 6.77
C ASN A 220 -21.56 2.97 7.64
N ASP A 221 -20.73 1.98 7.26
CA ASP A 221 -20.58 0.71 7.97
C ASP A 221 -19.28 0.65 8.77
N GLU A 222 -19.34 1.02 10.05
CA GLU A 222 -18.21 0.95 10.98
C GLU A 222 -17.74 -0.50 11.22
N ASN A 223 -18.66 -1.47 11.22
CA ASN A 223 -18.29 -2.87 11.44
C ASN A 223 -17.47 -3.40 10.27
N LEU A 224 -17.84 -3.07 9.05
CA LEU A 224 -17.06 -3.41 7.87
C LEU A 224 -15.66 -2.77 7.93
N ARG A 225 -15.56 -1.48 8.30
CA ARG A 225 -14.24 -0.84 8.46
C ARG A 225 -13.38 -1.57 9.49
N LYS A 226 -13.95 -1.92 10.64
CA LYS A 226 -13.25 -2.68 11.69
C LYS A 226 -12.82 -4.07 11.23
N GLU A 227 -13.66 -4.74 10.45
CA GLU A 227 -13.36 -6.06 9.88
C GLU A 227 -12.18 -5.98 8.89
N LEU A 228 -12.25 -5.11 7.89
CA LEU A 228 -11.18 -4.89 6.92
C LEU A 228 -9.87 -4.50 7.62
N SER A 229 -9.94 -3.57 8.60
CA SER A 229 -8.79 -3.14 9.40
C SER A 229 -8.14 -4.32 10.14
N ARG A 230 -8.93 -5.13 10.82
CA ARG A 230 -8.43 -6.31 11.53
C ARG A 230 -7.79 -7.33 10.58
N ASN A 231 -8.41 -7.55 9.43
CA ASN A 231 -7.94 -8.55 8.48
C ASN A 231 -6.63 -8.11 7.81
N ILE A 232 -6.54 -6.84 7.38
CA ILE A 232 -5.30 -6.33 6.76
C ILE A 232 -4.16 -6.25 7.77
N SER A 233 -4.43 -5.89 9.04
CA SER A 233 -3.40 -5.84 10.09
C SER A 233 -2.72 -7.19 10.34
N ARG A 234 -3.44 -8.31 10.14
CA ARG A 234 -2.86 -9.66 10.28
C ARG A 234 -1.81 -9.98 9.21
N MET A 235 -1.78 -9.22 8.14
CA MET A 235 -0.82 -9.36 7.05
C MET A 235 0.40 -8.45 7.22
N GLY A 236 0.38 -7.56 8.21
CA GLY A 236 1.44 -6.59 8.46
C GLY A 236 2.73 -7.25 8.94
N LEU A 237 3.84 -6.95 8.28
CA LEU A 237 5.19 -7.42 8.62
C LEU A 237 6.11 -6.20 8.87
N PRO A 238 6.01 -5.56 10.05
CA PRO A 238 6.68 -4.28 10.32
C PRO A 238 8.19 -4.40 10.48
N LYS A 239 8.72 -5.62 10.65
CA LYS A 239 10.14 -5.88 10.89
C LYS A 239 10.91 -6.29 9.63
N ALA A 240 10.33 -6.16 8.44
CA ALA A 240 10.90 -6.67 7.20
C ALA A 240 12.37 -6.26 6.99
N SER A 241 12.72 -4.99 7.24
CA SER A 241 14.11 -4.52 7.09
C SER A 241 15.06 -5.23 8.06
N SER A 242 14.70 -5.34 9.34
CA SER A 242 15.53 -6.02 10.35
C SER A 242 15.65 -7.52 10.07
N ASP A 243 14.56 -8.17 9.67
CA ASP A 243 14.55 -9.60 9.37
C ASP A 243 15.45 -9.92 8.17
N ILE A 244 15.43 -9.09 7.12
CA ILE A 244 16.35 -9.24 5.98
C ILE A 244 17.81 -9.03 6.42
N VAL A 245 18.08 -8.02 7.24
CA VAL A 245 19.43 -7.78 7.79
C VAL A 245 19.89 -8.95 8.66
N GLU A 246 19.01 -9.55 9.45
CA GLU A 246 19.35 -10.76 10.24
C GLU A 246 19.71 -11.94 9.36
N ILE A 247 18.99 -12.17 8.25
CA ILE A 247 19.34 -13.21 7.27
C ILE A 247 20.74 -12.94 6.73
N ILE A 248 21.03 -11.71 6.35
CA ILE A 248 22.34 -11.32 5.83
C ILE A 248 23.43 -11.57 6.89
N LYS A 249 23.26 -11.07 8.11
CA LYS A 249 24.23 -11.25 9.19
C LYS A 249 24.49 -12.72 9.51
N LYS A 250 23.44 -13.52 9.59
CA LYS A 250 23.58 -14.94 9.95
C LYS A 250 24.31 -15.76 8.91
N HIS A 251 24.16 -15.42 7.65
CA HIS A 251 24.59 -16.29 6.57
C HIS A 251 25.75 -15.71 5.72
N PHE A 252 26.10 -14.43 5.93
CA PHE A 252 27.15 -13.76 5.17
C PHE A 252 28.32 -13.28 6.05
N ASN A 253 28.15 -13.29 7.40
CA ASN A 253 29.22 -12.82 8.32
C ASN A 253 30.36 -13.83 8.54
N ASP A 254 30.20 -15.09 8.14
CA ASP A 254 31.27 -16.10 8.26
C ASP A 254 32.28 -16.00 7.10
N GLU A 255 32.05 -15.10 6.14
CA GLU A 255 32.89 -14.92 4.93
C GLU A 255 33.40 -13.46 4.75
N LEU A 256 33.15 -12.56 5.70
CA LEU A 256 33.70 -11.21 5.75
C LEU A 256 34.75 -11.10 6.88
#